data_756e3d309dbff67053db742694ef675d
#
_entry.id   756e3d309dbff67053db742694ef675d
#
_cell.length_a   1.000
_cell.length_b   1.000
_cell.length_c   1.000
_cell.angle_alpha   90.00
_cell.angle_beta   90.00
_cell.angle_gamma   90.00
#
_symmetry.space_group_name_H-M   'P 1'
#
loop_
_entity.id
_entity.type
_entity.pdbx_description
1 polymer ?
#
loop_
_entity_poly.entity_id
_entity_poly.type
_entity_poly.pdbx_seq_one_letter_code
_entity_poly.pdbx_strand_id
1 'polypeptide(L)'
;MVKDYRKKVGSKTGGIKLYAELKKDFIKNDIKIGRDKFYRFLKHNNLLIPKRKNYITTTNSKHMYRKYKNLVKDHVPTRPEQLWVSDITYIKTENGHNYLALVTDAYSKQIMGYKLDKHMKTSLCTDALAMAIKNRKYPTQKLIHHSDRGFQYCNPKYTQFAESNNITMSMTEQYDPYQNAVAERINRTLKYEYGLKKTIKNTDLAQKMTEQAVNIYNNLRTHFSLNLRKPAEVHLNPDIKYKSYRKNNVTLHQISI
;
A
#
# COMPACT_ATOMS: atom_id res chain seq x y z
N MET A 1 9.98 24.44 -5.32
CA MET A 1 8.76 23.69 -5.64
C MET A 1 8.97 22.17 -5.80
N VAL A 2 9.57 21.63 -6.93
CA VAL A 2 9.72 20.18 -7.16
C VAL A 2 10.53 19.50 -6.08
N LYS A 3 11.72 20.05 -5.77
CA LYS A 3 12.59 19.51 -4.71
C LYS A 3 11.93 19.57 -3.32
N ASP A 4 11.22 20.63 -3.03
CA ASP A 4 10.56 20.85 -1.74
C ASP A 4 9.36 19.91 -1.56
N TYR A 5 8.55 19.76 -2.61
CA TYR A 5 7.49 18.77 -2.61
C TYR A 5 8.04 17.35 -2.39
N ARG A 6 9.13 16.99 -3.08
CA ARG A 6 9.77 15.69 -2.89
C ARG A 6 10.39 15.48 -1.51
N LYS A 7 10.89 16.53 -0.87
CA LYS A 7 11.34 16.46 0.54
C LYS A 7 10.17 16.13 1.47
N LYS A 8 9.00 16.71 1.23
CA LYS A 8 7.79 16.55 2.06
C LYS A 8 7.08 15.20 1.86
N VAL A 9 6.94 14.75 0.60
CA VAL A 9 6.06 13.62 0.23
C VAL A 9 6.83 12.36 -0.14
N GLY A 10 8.07 12.50 -0.59
CA GLY A 10 8.92 11.37 -0.99
C GLY A 10 9.77 11.68 -2.23
N SER A 11 11.06 11.41 -2.12
CA SER A 11 12.09 11.76 -3.12
C SER A 11 11.81 11.17 -4.51
N LYS A 12 11.02 10.09 -4.59
CA LYS A 12 10.69 9.37 -5.84
C LYS A 12 9.25 9.58 -6.31
N THR A 13 8.64 10.73 -5.99
CA THR A 13 7.35 11.10 -6.57
C THR A 13 7.47 11.33 -8.08
N GLY A 14 6.70 10.58 -8.88
CA GLY A 14 6.75 10.61 -10.34
C GLY A 14 6.20 11.89 -10.97
N GLY A 15 6.64 12.20 -12.20
CA GLY A 15 6.34 13.48 -12.88
C GLY A 15 4.87 13.82 -13.03
N ILE A 16 3.97 12.83 -13.31
CA ILE A 16 2.53 13.09 -13.42
C ILE A 16 1.93 13.55 -12.07
N LYS A 17 2.31 12.90 -10.98
CA LYS A 17 1.87 13.28 -9.63
C LYS A 17 2.38 14.66 -9.26
N LEU A 18 3.68 14.92 -9.52
CA LEU A 18 4.27 16.24 -9.30
C LEU A 18 3.52 17.33 -10.07
N TYR A 19 3.21 17.09 -11.34
CA TYR A 19 2.46 18.05 -12.14
C TYR A 19 1.07 18.34 -11.57
N ALA A 20 0.35 17.30 -11.15
CA ALA A 20 -0.99 17.44 -10.60
C ALA A 20 -0.99 18.21 -9.27
N GLU A 21 -0.06 17.87 -8.37
CA GLU A 21 0.05 18.51 -7.05
C GLU A 21 0.55 19.96 -7.13
N LEU A 22 1.54 20.22 -8.00
CA LEU A 22 2.12 21.56 -8.14
C LEU A 22 1.30 22.48 -9.05
N LYS A 23 0.22 21.98 -9.67
CA LYS A 23 -0.60 22.79 -10.59
C LYS A 23 -1.16 24.05 -9.93
N LYS A 24 -1.58 23.98 -8.67
CA LYS A 24 -2.06 25.14 -7.90
C LYS A 24 -0.94 26.14 -7.67
N ASP A 25 0.25 25.66 -7.35
CA ASP A 25 1.42 26.51 -7.14
C ASP A 25 1.89 27.16 -8.45
N PHE A 26 1.78 26.47 -9.59
CA PHE A 26 2.07 27.05 -10.89
C PHE A 26 1.13 28.22 -11.21
N ILE A 27 -0.17 28.03 -10.96
CA ILE A 27 -1.17 29.10 -11.16
C ILE A 27 -0.88 30.29 -10.24
N LYS A 28 -0.61 30.04 -8.95
CA LYS A 28 -0.32 31.07 -7.96
C LYS A 28 0.91 31.92 -8.32
N ASN A 29 1.90 31.31 -9.00
CA ASN A 29 3.13 32.00 -9.38
C ASN A 29 3.17 32.37 -10.87
N ASP A 30 2.02 32.42 -11.55
CA ASP A 30 1.86 32.71 -12.99
C ASP A 30 2.76 31.87 -13.92
N ILE A 31 3.03 30.63 -13.52
CA ILE A 31 3.83 29.68 -14.31
C ILE A 31 2.92 28.93 -15.30
N LYS A 32 2.91 29.38 -16.54
CA LYS A 32 2.14 28.74 -17.63
C LYS A 32 2.90 27.56 -18.25
N ILE A 33 2.78 26.38 -17.62
CA ILE A 33 3.45 25.16 -18.07
C ILE A 33 2.47 24.01 -18.23
N GLY A 34 2.42 23.40 -19.41
CA GLY A 34 1.67 22.18 -19.67
C GLY A 34 2.45 20.93 -19.25
N ARG A 35 1.73 19.80 -19.12
CA ARG A 35 2.28 18.52 -18.68
C ARG A 35 3.54 18.10 -19.44
N ASP A 36 3.52 18.16 -20.76
CA ASP A 36 4.62 17.65 -21.59
C ASP A 36 5.85 18.57 -21.53
N LYS A 37 5.64 19.90 -21.44
CA LYS A 37 6.72 20.86 -21.19
C LYS A 37 7.33 20.66 -19.79
N PHE A 38 6.49 20.37 -18.78
CA PHE A 38 6.97 20.03 -17.45
C PHE A 38 7.80 18.74 -17.42
N TYR A 39 7.40 17.70 -18.19
CA TYR A 39 8.20 16.49 -18.34
C TYR A 39 9.55 16.74 -19.00
N ARG A 40 9.60 17.56 -20.05
CA ARG A 40 10.87 17.98 -20.67
C ARG A 40 11.76 18.72 -19.69
N PHE A 41 11.17 19.63 -18.89
CA PHE A 41 11.88 20.32 -17.81
C PHE A 41 12.46 19.34 -16.78
N LEU A 42 11.68 18.35 -16.31
CA LEU A 42 12.17 17.32 -15.37
C LEU A 42 13.31 16.49 -15.99
N LYS A 43 13.22 16.17 -17.28
CA LYS A 43 14.26 15.42 -18.00
C LYS A 43 15.55 16.22 -18.09
N HIS A 44 15.48 17.47 -18.54
CA HIS A 44 16.63 18.35 -18.70
C HIS A 44 17.36 18.59 -17.36
N ASN A 45 16.64 18.67 -16.27
CA ASN A 45 17.21 18.87 -14.93
C ASN A 45 17.56 17.56 -14.19
N ASN A 46 17.59 16.42 -14.85
CA ASN A 46 17.85 15.10 -14.25
C ASN A 46 16.91 14.77 -13.05
N LEU A 47 15.67 15.27 -13.10
CA LEU A 47 14.67 15.08 -12.08
C LEU A 47 13.70 13.93 -12.39
N LEU A 48 13.87 13.21 -13.49
CA LEU A 48 13.09 12.01 -13.78
C LEU A 48 13.54 10.84 -12.90
N ILE A 49 12.57 10.00 -12.53
CA ILE A 49 12.85 8.77 -11.77
C ILE A 49 13.26 7.67 -12.74
N PRO A 50 14.42 7.01 -12.54
CA PRO A 50 14.86 5.93 -13.42
C PRO A 50 13.96 4.71 -13.37
N LYS A 51 13.85 3.98 -14.50
CA LYS A 51 13.13 2.69 -14.60
C LYS A 51 13.82 1.60 -13.77
N ARG A 52 13.04 0.66 -13.22
CA ARG A 52 13.49 -0.36 -12.26
C ARG A 52 13.59 -1.75 -12.89
N LYS A 53 14.46 -2.63 -12.33
CA LYS A 53 14.65 -4.05 -12.73
C LYS A 53 13.97 -5.02 -11.74
N ASN A 54 13.68 -6.28 -12.16
CA ASN A 54 12.80 -7.28 -11.52
C ASN A 54 13.34 -8.08 -10.31
N TYR A 55 12.55 -8.95 -9.67
CA TYR A 55 12.62 -9.49 -8.29
C TYR A 55 12.60 -11.01 -8.09
N ILE A 56 12.91 -11.46 -6.85
CA ILE A 56 13.00 -12.82 -6.30
C ILE A 56 11.84 -13.06 -5.33
N THR A 57 11.30 -14.31 -5.28
CA THR A 57 10.14 -14.76 -4.49
C THR A 57 10.57 -15.31 -3.13
N THR A 58 9.81 -15.09 -2.04
CA THR A 58 10.23 -15.40 -0.66
C THR A 58 9.16 -15.98 0.28
N THR A 59 8.11 -16.64 -0.21
CA THR A 59 7.05 -17.18 0.66
C THR A 59 7.15 -18.69 0.83
N ASN A 60 7.12 -19.21 2.09
CA ASN A 60 7.03 -20.62 2.40
C ASN A 60 5.58 -20.99 2.74
N SER A 61 4.89 -21.64 1.79
CA SER A 61 3.49 -22.10 1.91
C SER A 61 3.35 -23.59 2.16
N LYS A 62 4.46 -24.34 2.34
CA LYS A 62 4.46 -25.78 2.63
C LYS A 62 4.36 -26.02 4.13
N HIS A 63 3.13 -25.98 4.68
CA HIS A 63 2.82 -26.29 6.07
C HIS A 63 1.44 -26.96 6.19
N MET A 64 1.14 -27.59 7.35
CA MET A 64 -0.07 -28.41 7.56
C MET A 64 -1.28 -27.61 8.05
N TYR A 65 -1.17 -26.30 8.28
CA TYR A 65 -2.29 -25.49 8.76
C TYR A 65 -3.41 -25.38 7.72
N ARG A 66 -4.64 -25.19 8.23
CA ARG A 66 -5.83 -24.96 7.42
C ARG A 66 -5.63 -23.78 6.47
N LYS A 67 -6.00 -23.97 5.22
CA LYS A 67 -6.01 -22.95 4.18
C LYS A 67 -7.45 -22.56 3.89
N TYR A 68 -7.70 -21.26 3.86
CA TYR A 68 -9.04 -20.72 3.58
C TYR A 68 -9.24 -20.61 2.06
N LYS A 69 -10.52 -20.67 1.62
CA LYS A 69 -10.89 -20.46 0.22
C LYS A 69 -10.57 -19.02 -0.21
N ASN A 70 -10.30 -18.84 -1.48
CA ASN A 70 -10.21 -17.51 -2.07
C ASN A 70 -11.62 -16.94 -2.27
N LEU A 71 -11.94 -15.91 -1.50
CA LEU A 71 -13.22 -15.21 -1.56
C LEU A 71 -13.17 -13.92 -2.40
N VAL A 72 -11.98 -13.61 -2.95
CA VAL A 72 -11.74 -12.33 -3.63
C VAL A 72 -11.42 -12.48 -5.12
N LYS A 73 -11.52 -13.71 -5.64
CA LYS A 73 -11.45 -13.93 -7.08
C LYS A 73 -12.59 -13.15 -7.73
N ASP A 74 -12.22 -12.28 -8.66
CA ASP A 74 -13.15 -11.38 -9.37
C ASP A 74 -13.92 -10.37 -8.48
N HIS A 75 -13.52 -10.25 -7.19
CA HIS A 75 -14.15 -9.30 -6.27
C HIS A 75 -13.44 -7.94 -6.31
N VAL A 76 -14.15 -6.92 -6.75
CA VAL A 76 -13.69 -5.52 -6.69
C VAL A 76 -14.37 -4.84 -5.51
N PRO A 77 -13.63 -4.40 -4.48
CA PRO A 77 -14.24 -3.73 -3.35
C PRO A 77 -14.87 -2.39 -3.79
N THR A 78 -16.09 -2.15 -3.35
CA THR A 78 -16.89 -0.95 -3.68
C THR A 78 -16.87 0.11 -2.58
N ARG A 79 -16.38 -0.22 -1.40
CA ARG A 79 -16.30 0.66 -0.23
C ARG A 79 -15.07 0.38 0.63
N PRO A 80 -14.64 1.33 1.48
CA PRO A 80 -13.63 1.07 2.50
C PRO A 80 -14.04 -0.06 3.45
N GLU A 81 -13.06 -0.75 4.00
CA GLU A 81 -13.20 -1.85 4.98
C GLU A 81 -14.12 -3.01 4.51
N GLN A 82 -14.22 -3.20 3.19
CA GLN A 82 -14.85 -4.39 2.63
C GLN A 82 -13.84 -5.51 2.43
N LEU A 83 -12.62 -5.15 2.05
CA LEU A 83 -11.52 -6.07 1.82
C LEU A 83 -10.21 -5.48 2.34
N TRP A 84 -9.58 -6.16 3.26
CA TRP A 84 -8.18 -5.93 3.63
C TRP A 84 -7.27 -6.96 2.97
N VAL A 85 -6.10 -6.51 2.56
CA VAL A 85 -5.02 -7.36 2.03
C VAL A 85 -3.80 -7.22 2.91
N SER A 86 -3.13 -8.34 3.19
CA SER A 86 -1.93 -8.36 4.03
C SER A 86 -0.78 -9.05 3.33
N ASP A 87 0.41 -8.59 3.65
CA ASP A 87 1.67 -9.17 3.19
C ASP A 87 2.80 -8.82 4.16
N ILE A 88 3.82 -9.68 4.19
CA ILE A 88 5.05 -9.47 4.95
C ILE A 88 6.17 -9.13 3.97
N THR A 89 6.96 -8.12 4.34
CA THR A 89 8.17 -7.81 3.60
C THR A 89 9.34 -7.64 4.57
N TYR A 90 10.57 -7.85 4.10
CA TYR A 90 11.75 -7.66 4.93
C TYR A 90 12.38 -6.29 4.68
N ILE A 91 12.95 -5.73 5.74
CA ILE A 91 13.73 -4.49 5.76
C ILE A 91 15.14 -4.85 6.21
N LYS A 92 16.14 -4.51 5.39
CA LYS A 92 17.54 -4.82 5.72
C LYS A 92 18.11 -3.77 6.68
N THR A 93 18.71 -4.24 7.77
CA THR A 93 19.52 -3.40 8.67
C THR A 93 20.96 -3.91 8.72
N GLU A 94 21.88 -3.13 9.27
CA GLU A 94 23.27 -3.55 9.47
C GLU A 94 23.36 -4.78 10.39
N ASN A 95 22.40 -4.91 11.31
CA ASN A 95 22.31 -6.02 12.27
C ASN A 95 21.44 -7.20 11.77
N GLY A 96 21.19 -7.32 10.46
CA GLY A 96 20.38 -8.39 9.87
C GLY A 96 19.07 -7.91 9.26
N HIS A 97 18.08 -8.81 9.16
CA HIS A 97 16.79 -8.50 8.57
C HIS A 97 15.75 -8.24 9.65
N ASN A 98 14.92 -7.23 9.44
CA ASN A 98 13.65 -7.03 10.12
C ASN A 98 12.50 -7.34 9.15
N TYR A 99 11.35 -7.67 9.70
CA TYR A 99 10.16 -8.05 8.98
C TYR A 99 9.06 -7.02 9.22
N LEU A 100 8.44 -6.57 8.16
CA LEU A 100 7.34 -5.60 8.20
C LEU A 100 6.08 -6.28 7.71
N ALA A 101 5.10 -6.48 8.60
CA ALA A 101 3.75 -6.88 8.25
C ALA A 101 2.90 -5.63 8.01
N LEU A 102 2.10 -5.64 6.95
CA LEU A 102 1.15 -4.59 6.60
C LEU A 102 -0.25 -5.15 6.46
N VAL A 103 -1.23 -4.41 6.94
CA VAL A 103 -2.66 -4.62 6.66
C VAL A 103 -3.16 -3.39 5.91
N THR A 104 -3.69 -3.58 4.72
CA THR A 104 -4.06 -2.50 3.81
C THR A 104 -5.49 -2.65 3.34
N ASP A 105 -6.25 -1.58 3.35
CA ASP A 105 -7.58 -1.52 2.74
C ASP A 105 -7.48 -1.56 1.21
N ALA A 106 -8.12 -2.53 0.58
CA ALA A 106 -8.01 -2.75 -0.86
C ALA A 106 -8.77 -1.69 -1.68
N TYR A 107 -9.78 -1.04 -1.11
CA TYR A 107 -10.51 0.05 -1.76
C TYR A 107 -9.72 1.35 -1.72
N SER A 108 -9.50 1.89 -0.54
CA SER A 108 -8.85 3.20 -0.32
C SER A 108 -7.34 3.19 -0.47
N LYS A 109 -6.71 1.99 -0.47
CA LYS A 109 -5.26 1.79 -0.44
C LYS A 109 -4.61 2.29 0.86
N GLN A 110 -5.39 2.62 1.90
CA GLN A 110 -4.89 3.05 3.20
C GLN A 110 -4.25 1.88 3.93
N ILE A 111 -3.06 2.10 4.48
CA ILE A 111 -2.45 1.16 5.43
C ILE A 111 -3.17 1.34 6.75
N MET A 112 -3.92 0.32 7.16
CA MET A 112 -4.75 0.30 8.37
C MET A 112 -3.94 -0.08 9.61
N GLY A 113 -2.98 -1.00 9.43
CA GLY A 113 -2.10 -1.44 10.49
C GLY A 113 -0.77 -1.93 9.95
N TYR A 114 0.25 -1.88 10.80
CA TYR A 114 1.59 -2.35 10.49
C TYR A 114 2.36 -2.72 11.75
N LYS A 115 3.35 -3.60 11.60
CA LYS A 115 4.30 -3.94 12.66
C LYS A 115 5.65 -4.28 12.03
N LEU A 116 6.71 -3.71 12.60
CA LEU A 116 8.10 -4.10 12.30
C LEU A 116 8.65 -4.90 13.48
N ASP A 117 9.32 -6.01 13.19
CA ASP A 117 9.98 -6.85 14.21
C ASP A 117 11.24 -7.50 13.63
N LYS A 118 12.17 -7.91 14.52
CA LYS A 118 13.34 -8.71 14.16
C LYS A 118 12.99 -10.15 13.78
N HIS A 119 11.82 -10.63 14.20
CA HIS A 119 11.38 -12.00 14.01
C HIS A 119 10.09 -12.07 13.21
N MET A 120 10.03 -12.97 12.24
CA MET A 120 8.85 -13.24 11.43
C MET A 120 7.93 -14.26 12.13
N LYS A 121 7.53 -13.97 13.38
CA LYS A 121 6.57 -14.78 14.14
C LYS A 121 5.13 -14.42 13.79
N THR A 122 4.17 -15.28 14.17
CA THR A 122 2.74 -15.00 14.02
C THR A 122 2.32 -13.71 14.74
N SER A 123 2.92 -13.40 15.90
CA SER A 123 2.68 -12.15 16.64
C SER A 123 2.91 -10.89 15.80
N LEU A 124 3.89 -10.89 14.89
CA LEU A 124 4.13 -9.78 13.97
C LEU A 124 2.86 -9.44 13.15
N CYS A 125 2.20 -10.45 12.61
CA CYS A 125 0.97 -10.26 11.83
C CYS A 125 -0.22 -9.94 12.73
N THR A 126 -0.32 -10.58 13.90
CA THR A 126 -1.40 -10.33 14.86
C THR A 126 -1.37 -8.89 15.39
N ASP A 127 -0.19 -8.36 15.70
CA ASP A 127 -0.04 -6.97 16.16
C ASP A 127 -0.41 -5.97 15.06
N ALA A 128 -0.01 -6.25 13.79
CA ALA A 128 -0.41 -5.42 12.65
C ALA A 128 -1.93 -5.45 12.44
N LEU A 129 -2.57 -6.63 12.60
CA LEU A 129 -4.02 -6.78 12.49
C LEU A 129 -4.74 -6.08 13.66
N ALA A 130 -4.22 -6.19 14.88
CA ALA A 130 -4.78 -5.52 16.07
C ALA A 130 -4.77 -3.98 15.88
N MET A 131 -3.67 -3.43 15.36
CA MET A 131 -3.61 -2.02 15.00
C MET A 131 -4.65 -1.66 13.93
N ALA A 132 -4.81 -2.49 12.90
CA ALA A 132 -5.79 -2.26 11.84
C ALA A 132 -7.23 -2.26 12.39
N ILE A 133 -7.56 -3.21 13.25
CA ILE A 133 -8.87 -3.31 13.91
C ILE A 133 -9.15 -2.06 14.74
N LYS A 134 -8.17 -1.59 15.54
CA LYS A 134 -8.29 -0.36 16.33
C LYS A 134 -8.56 0.87 15.46
N ASN A 135 -8.02 0.90 14.24
CA ASN A 135 -8.14 2.01 13.31
C ASN A 135 -9.39 1.94 12.41
N ARG A 136 -10.27 0.93 12.59
CA ARG A 136 -11.52 0.83 11.80
C ARG A 136 -12.41 2.05 11.98
N LYS A 137 -12.99 2.49 10.86
CA LYS A 137 -14.02 3.55 10.83
C LYS A 137 -15.43 2.98 10.68
N TYR A 138 -15.53 1.76 10.12
CA TYR A 138 -16.80 1.09 9.84
C TYR A 138 -16.86 -0.30 10.53
N PRO A 139 -16.74 -0.39 11.88
CA PRO A 139 -16.54 -1.66 12.59
C PRO A 139 -17.73 -2.64 12.49
N THR A 140 -18.94 -2.15 12.23
CA THR A 140 -20.16 -2.97 12.07
C THR A 140 -20.29 -3.60 10.69
N GLN A 141 -19.51 -3.14 9.70
CA GLN A 141 -19.58 -3.65 8.34
C GLN A 141 -18.78 -4.95 8.17
N LYS A 142 -19.30 -5.86 7.32
CA LYS A 142 -18.59 -7.10 6.95
C LYS A 142 -17.25 -6.79 6.31
N LEU A 143 -16.23 -7.51 6.76
CA LEU A 143 -14.86 -7.34 6.32
C LEU A 143 -14.26 -8.70 5.95
N ILE A 144 -13.65 -8.78 4.76
CA ILE A 144 -12.83 -9.90 4.34
C ILE A 144 -11.37 -9.53 4.52
N HIS A 145 -10.59 -10.41 5.12
CA HIS A 145 -9.14 -10.29 5.20
C HIS A 145 -8.49 -11.31 4.28
N HIS A 146 -7.73 -10.85 3.30
CA HIS A 146 -7.07 -11.69 2.30
C HIS A 146 -5.55 -11.61 2.43
N SER A 147 -4.90 -12.78 2.42
CA SER A 147 -3.44 -12.91 2.49
C SER A 147 -2.94 -14.02 1.58
N ASP A 148 -1.63 -14.16 1.46
CA ASP A 148 -1.04 -15.38 0.94
C ASP A 148 -1.23 -16.55 1.94
N ARG A 149 -0.77 -17.76 1.53
CA ARG A 149 -0.78 -18.96 2.38
C ARG A 149 0.48 -19.08 3.24
N GLY A 150 1.04 -17.98 3.67
CA GLY A 150 2.19 -17.96 4.59
C GLY A 150 1.84 -18.56 5.95
N PHE A 151 2.81 -19.25 6.56
CA PHE A 151 2.66 -19.88 7.88
C PHE A 151 2.03 -18.95 8.93
N GLN A 152 2.38 -17.68 8.94
CA GLN A 152 1.90 -16.69 9.90
C GLN A 152 0.41 -16.44 9.79
N TYR A 153 -0.11 -16.34 8.55
CA TYR A 153 -1.53 -16.09 8.28
C TYR A 153 -2.40 -17.33 8.43
N CYS A 154 -1.82 -18.53 8.24
CA CYS A 154 -2.52 -19.80 8.42
C CYS A 154 -2.51 -20.29 9.88
N ASN A 155 -1.74 -19.66 10.76
CA ASN A 155 -1.62 -20.06 12.16
C ASN A 155 -2.97 -19.89 12.90
N PRO A 156 -3.44 -20.90 13.67
CA PRO A 156 -4.71 -20.81 14.40
C PRO A 156 -4.84 -19.58 15.30
N LYS A 157 -3.75 -19.15 15.96
CA LYS A 157 -3.76 -17.93 16.79
C LYS A 157 -4.13 -16.69 15.99
N TYR A 158 -3.66 -16.60 14.74
CA TYR A 158 -3.97 -15.48 13.87
C TYR A 158 -5.40 -15.54 13.35
N THR A 159 -5.81 -16.71 12.83
CA THR A 159 -7.14 -16.86 12.23
C THR A 159 -8.26 -16.76 13.26
N GLN A 160 -8.10 -17.34 14.45
CA GLN A 160 -9.05 -17.20 15.57
C GLN A 160 -9.14 -15.73 16.03
N PHE A 161 -8.02 -15.01 16.10
CA PHE A 161 -8.04 -13.59 16.44
C PHE A 161 -8.78 -12.75 15.38
N ALA A 162 -8.62 -13.04 14.10
CA ALA A 162 -9.36 -12.37 13.04
C ALA A 162 -10.87 -12.69 13.14
N GLU A 163 -11.23 -13.98 13.27
CA GLU A 163 -12.61 -14.44 13.33
C GLU A 163 -13.34 -13.92 14.58
N SER A 164 -12.67 -13.85 15.74
CA SER A 164 -13.24 -13.26 16.97
C SER A 164 -13.55 -11.77 16.86
N ASN A 165 -12.95 -11.09 15.87
CA ASN A 165 -13.22 -9.69 15.53
C ASN A 165 -14.15 -9.54 14.31
N ASN A 166 -14.96 -10.56 13.99
CA ASN A 166 -15.90 -10.58 12.87
C ASN A 166 -15.25 -10.34 11.50
N ILE A 167 -14.03 -10.83 11.30
CA ILE A 167 -13.30 -10.75 10.03
C ILE A 167 -13.31 -12.12 9.36
N THR A 168 -13.81 -12.18 8.14
CA THR A 168 -13.83 -13.39 7.33
C THR A 168 -12.47 -13.61 6.66
N MET A 169 -11.87 -14.79 6.87
CA MET A 169 -10.57 -15.13 6.29
C MET A 169 -10.68 -15.58 4.84
N SER A 170 -9.75 -15.13 4.03
CA SER A 170 -9.57 -15.49 2.62
C SER A 170 -8.09 -15.63 2.30
N MET A 171 -7.72 -16.56 1.42
CA MET A 171 -6.31 -16.78 1.05
C MET A 171 -6.17 -16.99 -0.45
N THR A 172 -4.99 -16.64 -0.99
CA THR A 172 -4.66 -16.89 -2.39
C THR A 172 -4.79 -18.39 -2.72
N GLU A 173 -5.26 -18.70 -3.92
CA GLU A 173 -5.16 -20.05 -4.50
C GLU A 173 -3.83 -20.12 -5.24
N GLN A 174 -3.12 -21.27 -5.12
CA GLN A 174 -1.84 -21.58 -5.79
C GLN A 174 -1.12 -20.40 -6.48
N TYR A 175 -0.02 -19.94 -5.90
CA TYR A 175 1.05 -19.11 -6.54
C TYR A 175 0.62 -18.04 -7.57
N ASP A 176 -0.61 -17.52 -7.52
CA ASP A 176 -1.01 -16.44 -8.40
C ASP A 176 -0.59 -15.08 -7.82
N PRO A 177 0.47 -14.45 -8.37
CA PRO A 177 0.96 -13.14 -7.88
C PRO A 177 -0.08 -12.03 -8.02
N TYR A 178 -1.07 -12.19 -8.89
CA TYR A 178 -2.11 -11.19 -9.11
C TYR A 178 -3.13 -11.12 -7.97
N GLN A 179 -3.29 -12.22 -7.22
CA GLN A 179 -4.28 -12.30 -6.15
C GLN A 179 -3.95 -11.43 -4.93
N ASN A 180 -2.67 -11.06 -4.71
CA ASN A 180 -2.26 -10.11 -3.65
C ASN A 180 -1.52 -8.87 -4.18
N ALA A 181 -1.75 -8.52 -5.46
CA ALA A 181 -1.04 -7.45 -6.15
C ALA A 181 -1.15 -6.07 -5.48
N VAL A 182 -2.21 -5.82 -4.71
CA VAL A 182 -2.39 -4.56 -3.96
C VAL A 182 -1.37 -4.47 -2.83
N ALA A 183 -1.28 -5.50 -1.99
CA ALA A 183 -0.33 -5.54 -0.88
C ALA A 183 1.13 -5.47 -1.37
N GLU A 184 1.47 -6.26 -2.39
CA GLU A 184 2.81 -6.24 -3.00
C GLU A 184 3.18 -4.85 -3.54
N ARG A 185 2.23 -4.17 -4.20
CA ARG A 185 2.44 -2.82 -4.73
C ARG A 185 2.72 -1.82 -3.63
N ILE A 186 2.04 -1.94 -2.50
CA ILE A 186 2.23 -1.04 -1.36
C ILE A 186 3.58 -1.29 -0.71
N ASN A 187 3.94 -2.54 -0.44
CA ASN A 187 5.27 -2.94 0.02
C ASN A 187 6.37 -2.38 -0.89
N ARG A 188 6.19 -2.53 -2.20
CA ARG A 188 7.11 -1.95 -3.18
C ARG A 188 7.19 -0.43 -3.07
N THR A 189 6.06 0.25 -2.89
CA THR A 189 6.03 1.71 -2.73
C THR A 189 6.80 2.15 -1.50
N LEU A 190 6.55 1.55 -0.34
CA LEU A 190 7.25 1.86 0.90
C LEU A 190 8.77 1.65 0.76
N LYS A 191 9.18 0.53 0.20
CA LYS A 191 10.59 0.23 -0.01
C LYS A 191 11.31 1.23 -0.92
N TYR A 192 10.68 1.61 -2.02
CA TYR A 192 11.39 2.36 -3.06
C TYR A 192 11.18 3.87 -2.99
N GLU A 193 10.03 4.32 -2.53
CA GLU A 193 9.77 5.76 -2.46
C GLU A 193 10.25 6.36 -1.15
N TYR A 194 10.27 5.57 -0.04
CA TYR A 194 10.59 6.04 1.32
C TYR A 194 11.90 5.47 1.89
N GLY A 195 12.73 4.85 1.05
CA GLY A 195 14.08 4.47 1.44
C GLY A 195 14.20 3.15 2.20
N LEU A 196 13.09 2.45 2.50
CA LEU A 196 13.10 1.18 3.25
C LEU A 196 13.75 0.01 2.49
N LYS A 197 14.18 0.20 1.24
CA LYS A 197 14.98 -0.79 0.50
C LYS A 197 16.47 -0.73 0.83
N LYS A 198 16.98 0.43 1.26
CA LYS A 198 18.37 0.60 1.62
C LYS A 198 18.69 -0.15 2.92
N THR A 199 19.94 -0.51 3.14
CA THR A 199 20.39 -0.98 4.45
C THR A 199 20.26 0.16 5.45
N ILE A 200 19.54 -0.06 6.55
CA ILE A 200 19.28 0.92 7.61
C ILE A 200 20.17 0.59 8.80
N LYS A 201 20.64 1.59 9.53
CA LYS A 201 21.61 1.42 10.62
C LYS A 201 21.16 0.38 11.66
N ASN A 202 19.92 0.50 12.18
CA ASN A 202 19.40 -0.40 13.21
C ASN A 202 17.88 -0.52 13.15
N THR A 203 17.30 -1.38 14.00
CA THR A 203 15.85 -1.62 14.09
C THR A 203 15.07 -0.38 14.50
N ASP A 204 15.57 0.41 15.45
CA ASP A 204 14.86 1.59 15.97
C ASP A 204 14.72 2.67 14.89
N LEU A 205 15.78 2.86 14.11
CA LEU A 205 15.71 3.76 12.94
C LEU A 205 14.74 3.21 11.87
N ALA A 206 14.77 1.89 11.63
CA ALA A 206 13.84 1.25 10.69
C ALA A 206 12.37 1.40 11.14
N GLN A 207 12.11 1.31 12.45
CA GLN A 207 10.79 1.54 13.04
C GLN A 207 10.32 2.99 12.79
N LYS A 208 11.13 3.98 13.14
CA LYS A 208 10.82 5.40 12.91
C LYS A 208 10.61 5.73 11.44
N MET A 209 11.47 5.19 10.56
CA MET A 209 11.32 5.37 9.10
C MET A 209 10.04 4.73 8.59
N THR A 210 9.65 3.56 9.11
CA THR A 210 8.40 2.88 8.73
C THR A 210 7.19 3.71 9.14
N GLU A 211 7.15 4.21 10.36
CA GLU A 211 6.09 5.06 10.88
C GLU A 211 5.91 6.33 10.03
N GLN A 212 7.00 7.03 9.76
CA GLN A 212 6.97 8.21 8.88
C GLN A 212 6.53 7.86 7.46
N ALA A 213 7.01 6.74 6.91
CA ALA A 213 6.65 6.29 5.58
C ALA A 213 5.14 5.97 5.47
N VAL A 214 4.57 5.29 6.46
CA VAL A 214 3.14 5.00 6.52
C VAL A 214 2.32 6.28 6.64
N ASN A 215 2.73 7.21 7.51
CA ASN A 215 2.05 8.50 7.67
C ASN A 215 2.06 9.30 6.35
N ILE A 216 3.21 9.43 5.69
CA ILE A 216 3.32 10.14 4.40
C ILE A 216 2.51 9.41 3.32
N TYR A 217 2.57 8.08 3.29
CA TYR A 217 1.83 7.26 2.34
C TYR A 217 0.32 7.47 2.46
N ASN A 218 -0.22 7.42 3.66
CA ASN A 218 -1.66 7.57 3.91
C ASN A 218 -2.16 9.00 3.68
N ASN A 219 -1.43 10.00 4.17
CA ASN A 219 -1.95 11.35 4.32
C ASN A 219 -1.44 12.36 3.28
N LEU A 220 -0.30 12.07 2.62
CA LEU A 220 0.33 13.05 1.72
C LEU A 220 0.54 12.53 0.29
N ARG A 221 0.63 11.21 0.13
CA ARG A 221 0.92 10.61 -1.18
C ARG A 221 -0.36 10.38 -1.99
N THR A 222 -0.37 10.91 -3.22
CA THR A 222 -1.47 10.66 -4.17
C THR A 222 -1.31 9.33 -4.90
N HIS A 223 -2.43 8.72 -5.29
CA HIS A 223 -2.49 7.45 -6.01
C HIS A 223 -3.21 7.59 -7.36
N PHE A 224 -2.63 7.00 -8.41
CA PHE A 224 -3.30 6.96 -9.73
C PHE A 224 -4.61 6.19 -9.71
N SER A 225 -4.65 5.05 -9.00
CA SER A 225 -5.87 4.25 -8.88
C SER A 225 -6.97 4.92 -8.03
N LEU A 226 -6.65 6.02 -7.37
CA LEU A 226 -7.57 6.86 -6.62
C LEU A 226 -7.76 8.23 -7.30
N ASN A 227 -7.49 8.30 -8.60
CA ASN A 227 -7.54 9.54 -9.37
C ASN A 227 -6.74 10.69 -8.74
N LEU A 228 -5.53 10.38 -8.28
CA LEU A 228 -4.61 11.30 -7.60
C LEU A 228 -5.11 11.81 -6.25
N ARG A 229 -6.02 11.10 -5.59
CA ARG A 229 -6.38 11.36 -4.19
C ARG A 229 -5.46 10.58 -3.22
N LYS A 230 -5.48 10.99 -1.97
CA LYS A 230 -4.72 10.37 -0.88
C LYS A 230 -5.50 9.20 -0.28
N PRO A 231 -4.86 8.12 0.18
CA PRO A 231 -5.54 6.99 0.78
C PRO A 231 -6.49 7.38 1.93
N ALA A 232 -6.02 8.17 2.90
CA ALA A 232 -6.84 8.58 4.04
C ALA A 232 -8.05 9.43 3.63
N GLU A 233 -7.90 10.29 2.63
CA GLU A 233 -8.99 11.11 2.10
C GLU A 233 -10.09 10.23 1.49
N VAL A 234 -9.71 9.22 0.69
CA VAL A 234 -10.67 8.29 0.08
C VAL A 234 -11.30 7.36 1.11
N HIS A 235 -10.54 6.97 2.15
CA HIS A 235 -11.04 6.11 3.21
C HIS A 235 -12.15 6.77 4.05
N LEU A 236 -11.98 8.07 4.33
CA LEU A 236 -12.94 8.84 5.12
C LEU A 236 -14.14 9.33 4.29
N ASN A 237 -13.95 9.53 3.00
CA ASN A 237 -14.95 10.12 2.10
C ASN A 237 -15.08 9.28 0.82
N PRO A 238 -15.65 8.06 0.89
CA PRO A 238 -15.72 7.14 -0.24
C PRO A 238 -16.63 7.64 -1.37
N ASP A 239 -17.66 8.41 -1.03
CA ASP A 239 -18.71 8.83 -1.96
C ASP A 239 -18.35 10.06 -2.80
N ILE A 240 -17.23 10.71 -2.49
CA ILE A 240 -16.81 11.88 -3.25
C ILE A 240 -16.32 11.45 -4.63
N LYS A 241 -17.10 11.80 -5.66
CA LYS A 241 -16.70 11.66 -7.06
C LYS A 241 -15.51 12.56 -7.38
N TYR A 242 -14.55 12.06 -8.13
CA TYR A 242 -13.37 12.82 -8.53
C TYR A 242 -12.97 12.56 -9.98
N LYS A 243 -12.41 13.57 -10.63
CA LYS A 243 -12.04 13.51 -12.05
C LYS A 243 -10.88 12.55 -12.28
N SER A 244 -11.07 11.57 -13.17
CA SER A 244 -9.98 10.69 -13.59
C SER A 244 -8.97 11.44 -14.47
N TYR A 245 -7.69 11.24 -14.20
CA TYR A 245 -6.57 11.71 -15.04
C TYR A 245 -6.12 10.68 -16.07
N ARG A 246 -6.71 9.48 -16.09
CA ARG A 246 -6.51 8.52 -17.17
C ARG A 246 -7.41 8.87 -18.32
N LYS A 247 -6.88 8.91 -19.55
CA LYS A 247 -7.70 8.85 -20.75
C LYS A 247 -8.51 7.55 -20.70
N ASN A 248 -9.78 7.60 -21.04
CA ASN A 248 -10.75 6.50 -21.02
C ASN A 248 -10.42 5.41 -22.07
N ASN A 249 -9.30 4.72 -21.94
CA ASN A 249 -8.96 3.55 -22.75
C ASN A 249 -8.96 2.26 -21.93
N VAL A 250 -9.49 2.29 -20.73
CA VAL A 250 -9.88 1.08 -20.03
C VAL A 250 -11.38 1.23 -19.79
N THR A 251 -12.15 0.58 -20.61
CA THR A 251 -13.54 0.26 -20.32
C THR A 251 -13.54 -0.41 -18.96
N LEU A 252 -13.88 0.33 -17.92
CA LEU A 252 -14.36 -0.28 -16.71
C LEU A 252 -15.59 -1.03 -17.16
N HIS A 253 -15.51 -2.34 -17.21
CA HIS A 253 -16.72 -3.14 -17.26
C HIS A 253 -17.57 -2.63 -16.10
N GLN A 254 -18.61 -1.91 -16.44
CA GLN A 254 -19.76 -1.71 -15.60
C GLN A 254 -20.28 -3.13 -15.33
N ILE A 255 -19.94 -3.66 -14.18
CA ILE A 255 -20.66 -4.80 -13.66
C ILE A 255 -21.89 -4.19 -13.03
N SER A 256 -22.94 -4.12 -13.86
CA SER A 256 -24.32 -4.07 -13.40
C SER A 256 -24.56 -5.33 -12.59
N ILE A 257 -25.21 -5.14 -11.42
CA ILE A 257 -25.85 -6.09 -10.54
C ILE A 257 -24.91 -6.80 -9.56
#